data_81b8c56a8ae085ec604eefa82ed683f3
#
_entry.id   81b8c56a8ae085ec604eefa82ed683f3
#
_cell.length_a   1.000
_cell.length_b   1.000
_cell.length_c   1.000
_cell.angle_alpha   90.00
_cell.angle_beta   90.00
_cell.angle_gamma   90.00
#
_symmetry.space_group_name_H-M   'P 1'
#
loop_
_entity.id
_entity.type
_entity.pdbx_description
1 polymer ?
#
loop_
_entity_poly.entity_id
_entity_poly.type
_entity_poly.pdbx_seq_one_letter_code
_entity_poly.pdbx_strand_id
1 'polypeptide(L)'
;MIYETQEQAQQACKEWQKRLYLRDWDIRVKIVRGDSMPIPEIQANAACTFSNKQALVKLLDPIDYPRDTEWEQDQEQSLVHELLHLHCWGFSDADAASPKGIAEEQMVDALAKAFINIMRGE
;
A
#
# COMPACT_ATOMS: atom_id res chain seq x y z
N MET A 1 -4.36 -5.59 11.65
CA MET A 1 -3.08 -6.31 11.36
C MET A 1 -1.92 -5.31 11.35
N ILE A 2 -1.01 -5.46 12.27
CA ILE A 2 0.17 -4.62 12.39
C ILE A 2 1.40 -5.53 12.31
N TYR A 3 2.37 -5.16 11.49
CA TYR A 3 3.64 -5.86 11.41
C TYR A 3 4.54 -5.41 12.57
N GLU A 4 5.06 -6.36 13.32
CA GLU A 4 5.91 -6.06 14.48
C GLU A 4 7.34 -5.68 14.07
N THR A 5 7.79 -6.16 12.91
CA THR A 5 9.15 -5.90 12.42
C THR A 5 9.15 -5.55 10.94
N GLN A 6 10.25 -4.90 10.50
CA GLN A 6 10.51 -4.63 9.10
C GLN A 6 10.54 -5.93 8.27
N GLU A 7 11.14 -6.98 8.83
CA GLU A 7 11.27 -8.28 8.17
C GLU A 7 9.92 -8.92 7.92
N GLN A 8 8.99 -8.82 8.88
CA GLN A 8 7.62 -9.32 8.69
C GLN A 8 6.90 -8.59 7.57
N ALA A 9 7.03 -7.26 7.53
CA ALA A 9 6.42 -6.46 6.47
C ALA A 9 7.01 -6.80 5.10
N GLN A 10 8.32 -6.96 5.01
CA GLN A 10 9.00 -7.32 3.76
C GLN A 10 8.62 -8.72 3.30
N GLN A 11 8.50 -9.67 4.20
CA GLN A 11 8.07 -11.03 3.88
C GLN A 11 6.62 -11.06 3.40
N ALA A 12 5.75 -10.32 4.06
CA ALA A 12 4.35 -10.18 3.62
C ALA A 12 4.27 -9.56 2.21
N CYS A 13 5.12 -8.59 1.93
CA CYS A 13 5.21 -8.00 0.60
C CYS A 13 5.55 -9.05 -0.46
N LYS A 14 6.52 -9.90 -0.21
CA LYS A 14 6.90 -10.97 -1.16
C LYS A 14 5.75 -11.94 -1.40
N GLU A 15 5.02 -12.29 -0.37
CA GLU A 15 3.86 -13.18 -0.50
C GLU A 15 2.75 -12.53 -1.33
N TRP A 16 2.47 -11.25 -1.08
CA TRP A 16 1.47 -10.52 -1.84
C TRP A 16 1.90 -10.25 -3.28
N GLN A 17 3.19 -10.01 -3.53
CA GLN A 17 3.71 -9.91 -4.90
C GLN A 17 3.42 -11.18 -5.69
N LYS A 18 3.56 -12.33 -5.04
CA LYS A 18 3.24 -13.62 -5.64
C LYS A 18 1.75 -13.74 -5.97
N ARG A 19 0.89 -13.40 -5.02
CA ARG A 19 -0.57 -13.47 -5.21
C ARG A 19 -1.08 -12.51 -6.27
N LEU A 20 -0.48 -11.32 -6.36
CA LEU A 20 -0.90 -10.24 -7.24
C LEU A 20 -0.18 -10.25 -8.59
N TYR A 21 0.70 -11.23 -8.84
CA TYR A 21 1.48 -11.32 -10.06
C TYR A 21 2.39 -10.11 -10.29
N LEU A 22 3.11 -9.71 -9.21
CA LEU A 22 4.06 -8.60 -9.22
C LEU A 22 5.48 -9.07 -8.92
N ARG A 23 5.80 -10.35 -9.17
CA ARG A 23 7.12 -10.92 -8.83
C ARG A 23 8.28 -10.28 -9.58
N ASP A 24 8.00 -9.69 -10.72
CA ASP A 24 9.02 -9.02 -11.55
C ASP A 24 9.39 -7.63 -11.02
N TRP A 25 8.73 -7.17 -9.96
CA TRP A 25 9.08 -5.93 -9.28
C TRP A 25 10.03 -6.19 -8.11
N ASP A 26 11.05 -5.30 -7.97
CA ASP A 26 11.87 -5.22 -6.76
C ASP A 26 11.21 -4.21 -5.82
N ILE A 27 10.59 -4.70 -4.75
CA ILE A 27 9.83 -3.87 -3.83
C ILE A 27 10.43 -3.94 -2.44
N ARG A 28 10.74 -2.76 -1.90
CA ARG A 28 11.20 -2.60 -0.52
C ARG A 28 10.09 -1.97 0.29
N VAL A 29 9.85 -2.51 1.49
CA VAL A 29 8.83 -2.00 2.40
C VAL A 29 9.54 -1.39 3.61
N LYS A 30 9.09 -0.21 4.04
CA LYS A 30 9.59 0.45 5.26
C LYS A 30 8.43 0.90 6.11
N ILE A 31 8.50 0.62 7.40
CA ILE A 31 7.60 1.19 8.39
C ILE A 31 8.26 2.48 8.86
N VAL A 32 7.57 3.61 8.68
CA VAL A 32 8.15 4.94 8.91
C VAL A 32 7.25 5.79 9.79
N ARG A 33 7.86 6.78 10.43
CA ARG A 33 7.14 7.81 11.18
C ARG A 33 6.40 8.74 10.20
N GLY A 34 5.37 9.40 10.70
CA GLY A 34 4.52 10.26 9.88
C GLY A 34 5.25 11.39 9.18
N ASP A 35 6.31 11.92 9.80
CA ASP A 35 7.13 13.00 9.20
C ASP A 35 7.98 12.52 8.02
N SER A 36 8.11 11.23 7.82
CA SER A 36 8.79 10.65 6.65
C SER A 36 7.85 10.37 5.49
N MET A 37 6.56 10.64 5.62
CA MET A 37 5.60 10.54 4.53
C MET A 37 5.62 11.78 3.66
N PRO A 38 5.33 11.66 2.34
CA PRO A 38 5.38 12.80 1.42
C PRO A 38 4.33 13.87 1.70
N ILE A 39 3.20 13.50 2.29
CA ILE A 39 2.14 14.42 2.71
C ILE A 39 1.62 14.02 4.09
N PRO A 40 1.07 14.98 4.87
CA PRO A 40 0.50 14.67 6.18
C PRO A 40 -0.70 13.74 6.09
N GLU A 41 -0.92 12.96 7.15
CA GLU A 41 -2.14 12.19 7.37
C GLU A 41 -2.38 11.02 6.43
N ILE A 42 -1.40 10.59 5.63
CA ILE A 42 -1.52 9.37 4.85
C ILE A 42 -0.95 8.18 5.61
N GLN A 43 -1.53 7.01 5.40
CA GLN A 43 -1.17 5.78 6.10
C GLN A 43 -0.17 4.93 5.34
N ALA A 44 -0.01 5.19 4.04
CA ALA A 44 0.94 4.47 3.20
C ALA A 44 1.24 5.28 1.95
N ASN A 45 2.34 4.95 1.30
CA ASN A 45 2.74 5.57 0.05
C ASN A 45 3.59 4.61 -0.76
N ALA A 46 3.45 4.63 -2.08
CA ALA A 46 4.33 3.92 -2.99
C ALA A 46 5.02 4.90 -3.92
N ALA A 47 6.34 4.85 -3.95
CA ALA A 47 7.15 5.58 -4.92
C ALA A 47 7.86 4.56 -5.80
N CYS A 48 7.74 4.70 -7.10
CA CYS A 48 8.30 3.69 -8.01
C CYS A 48 9.01 4.30 -9.20
N THR A 49 9.94 3.51 -9.74
CA THR A 49 10.58 3.77 -11.02
C THR A 49 10.11 2.69 -11.99
N PHE A 50 9.30 3.09 -12.95
CA PHE A 50 8.65 2.17 -13.85
C PHE A 50 9.64 1.47 -14.80
N SER A 51 10.64 2.20 -15.26
CA SER A 51 11.60 1.68 -16.24
C SER A 51 12.39 0.45 -15.77
N ASN A 52 12.66 0.36 -14.46
CA ASN A 52 13.40 -0.76 -13.88
C ASN A 52 12.56 -1.58 -12.89
N LYS A 53 11.28 -1.28 -12.77
CA LYS A 53 10.34 -1.97 -11.87
C LYS A 53 10.82 -2.07 -10.43
N GLN A 54 11.23 -0.93 -9.89
CA GLN A 54 11.59 -0.80 -8.49
C GLN A 54 10.58 0.07 -7.77
N ALA A 55 10.23 -0.31 -6.56
CA ALA A 55 9.28 0.46 -5.75
C ALA A 55 9.69 0.46 -4.28
N LEU A 56 9.42 1.58 -3.62
CA LEU A 56 9.52 1.72 -2.17
C LEU A 56 8.13 1.96 -1.63
N VAL A 57 7.66 1.07 -0.78
CA VAL A 57 6.38 1.21 -0.09
C VAL A 57 6.66 1.62 1.35
N LYS A 58 6.08 2.74 1.76
CA LYS A 58 6.15 3.21 3.15
C LYS A 58 4.83 2.95 3.83
N LEU A 59 4.88 2.33 5.00
CA LEU A 59 3.73 2.09 5.87
C LEU A 59 3.89 2.93 7.13
N LEU A 60 2.79 3.51 7.60
CA LEU A 60 2.82 4.36 8.78
C LEU A 60 3.06 3.54 10.04
N ASP A 61 4.03 3.98 10.86
CA ASP A 61 4.27 3.42 12.19
C ASP A 61 3.00 3.61 13.04
N PRO A 62 2.59 2.59 13.80
CA PRO A 62 1.41 2.69 14.66
C PRO A 62 1.43 3.85 15.65
N ILE A 63 2.62 4.30 16.05
CA ILE A 63 2.77 5.45 16.95
C ILE A 63 2.08 6.70 16.41
N ASP A 64 2.11 6.91 15.10
CA ASP A 64 1.55 8.10 14.47
C ASP A 64 0.15 7.89 13.88
N TYR A 65 -0.43 6.70 14.08
CA TYR A 65 -1.79 6.46 13.62
C TYR A 65 -2.78 7.25 14.47
N PRO A 66 -3.80 7.90 13.85
CA PRO A 66 -4.76 8.69 14.59
C PRO A 66 -5.49 7.88 15.68
N ARG A 67 -5.58 8.45 16.89
CA ARG A 67 -6.22 7.77 18.02
C ARG A 67 -7.72 8.05 18.13
N ASP A 68 -8.20 9.05 17.42
CA ASP A 68 -9.58 9.49 17.44
C ASP A 68 -10.42 8.96 16.27
N THR A 69 -9.89 8.00 15.52
CA THR A 69 -10.60 7.34 14.44
C THR A 69 -11.30 6.06 14.91
N GLU A 70 -12.42 5.73 14.29
CA GLU A 70 -13.14 4.49 14.53
C GLU A 70 -12.58 3.30 13.76
N TRP A 71 -11.65 3.54 12.83
CA TRP A 71 -11.08 2.48 12.00
C TRP A 71 -9.71 2.07 12.52
N GLU A 72 -9.55 0.78 12.78
CA GLU A 72 -8.27 0.24 13.20
C GLU A 72 -7.26 0.29 12.04
N GLN A 73 -6.00 0.55 12.39
CA GLN A 73 -4.93 0.50 11.42
C GLN A 73 -4.75 -0.93 10.90
N ASP A 74 -4.67 -1.07 9.59
CA ASP A 74 -4.40 -2.34 8.94
C ASP A 74 -3.26 -2.16 7.94
N GLN A 75 -2.04 -2.49 8.38
CA GLN A 75 -0.85 -2.32 7.54
C GLN A 75 -0.84 -3.30 6.36
N GLU A 76 -1.42 -4.47 6.51
CA GLU A 76 -1.53 -5.40 5.39
C GLU A 76 -2.45 -4.86 4.31
N GLN A 77 -3.60 -4.31 4.70
CA GLN A 77 -4.50 -3.68 3.73
C GLN A 77 -3.83 -2.50 3.03
N SER A 78 -3.09 -1.67 3.77
CA SER A 78 -2.34 -0.56 3.20
C SER A 78 -1.28 -1.05 2.21
N LEU A 79 -0.58 -2.12 2.55
CA LEU A 79 0.42 -2.73 1.67
C LEU A 79 -0.21 -3.20 0.36
N VAL A 80 -1.29 -3.95 0.43
CA VAL A 80 -1.99 -4.46 -0.76
C VAL A 80 -2.52 -3.31 -1.62
N HIS A 81 -3.06 -2.28 -0.98
CA HIS A 81 -3.51 -1.08 -1.66
C HIS A 81 -2.39 -0.47 -2.51
N GLU A 82 -1.22 -0.28 -1.91
CA GLU A 82 -0.08 0.31 -2.62
C GLU A 82 0.45 -0.62 -3.73
N LEU A 83 0.47 -1.93 -3.50
CA LEU A 83 0.89 -2.88 -4.53
C LEU A 83 -0.06 -2.87 -5.74
N LEU A 84 -1.35 -2.72 -5.52
CA LEU A 84 -2.32 -2.65 -6.61
C LEU A 84 -2.12 -1.42 -7.49
N HIS A 85 -1.66 -0.30 -6.94
CA HIS A 85 -1.32 0.88 -7.74
C HIS A 85 -0.24 0.57 -8.79
N LEU A 86 0.66 -0.38 -8.53
CA LEU A 86 1.68 -0.75 -9.49
C LEU A 86 1.10 -1.36 -10.78
N HIS A 87 -0.04 -2.02 -10.69
CA HIS A 87 -0.76 -2.51 -11.86
C HIS A 87 -1.42 -1.39 -12.67
N CYS A 88 -1.73 -0.28 -12.01
CA CYS A 88 -2.42 0.84 -12.65
C CYS A 88 -1.47 1.86 -13.28
N TRP A 89 -0.18 1.76 -13.01
CA TRP A 89 0.80 2.81 -13.29
C TRP A 89 0.79 3.30 -14.74
N GLY A 90 0.63 2.38 -15.70
CA GLY A 90 0.68 2.72 -17.13
C GLY A 90 -0.53 3.54 -17.63
N PHE A 91 -1.61 3.61 -16.86
CA PHE A 91 -2.82 4.34 -17.22
C PHE A 91 -3.36 5.23 -16.11
N SER A 92 -2.58 5.43 -15.04
CA SER A 92 -2.93 6.34 -13.96
C SER A 92 -2.92 7.78 -14.43
N ASP A 93 -3.82 8.61 -13.87
CA ASP A 93 -3.78 10.04 -14.05
C ASP A 93 -2.73 10.64 -13.11
N ALA A 94 -1.93 11.59 -13.60
CA ALA A 94 -0.95 12.28 -12.77
C ALA A 94 -1.62 13.14 -11.69
N ASP A 95 -2.87 13.58 -11.91
CA ASP A 95 -3.65 14.31 -10.92
C ASP A 95 -4.56 13.34 -10.15
N ALA A 96 -4.17 13.02 -8.93
CA ALA A 96 -4.94 12.12 -8.05
C ALA A 96 -6.32 12.68 -7.69
N ALA A 97 -6.53 13.98 -7.80
CA ALA A 97 -7.81 14.62 -7.52
C ALA A 97 -8.75 14.67 -8.73
N SER A 98 -8.28 14.24 -9.91
CA SER A 98 -9.13 14.14 -11.11
C SER A 98 -10.18 13.04 -10.92
N PRO A 99 -11.27 13.06 -11.71
CA PRO A 99 -12.25 11.96 -11.67
C PRO A 99 -11.61 10.58 -11.91
N LYS A 100 -10.65 10.49 -12.81
CA LYS A 100 -9.93 9.25 -13.10
C LYS A 100 -9.05 8.83 -11.94
N GLY A 101 -8.35 9.77 -11.31
CA GLY A 101 -7.52 9.49 -10.13
C GLY A 101 -8.35 9.03 -8.93
N ILE A 102 -9.49 9.68 -8.70
CA ILE A 102 -10.42 9.27 -7.64
C ILE A 102 -10.98 7.87 -7.92
N ALA A 103 -11.35 7.58 -9.17
CA ALA A 103 -11.85 6.26 -9.55
C ALA A 103 -10.80 5.18 -9.33
N GLU A 104 -9.54 5.45 -9.62
CA GLU A 104 -8.44 4.53 -9.36
C GLU A 104 -8.32 4.24 -7.86
N GLU A 105 -8.31 5.27 -7.01
CA GLU A 105 -8.26 5.10 -5.56
C GLU A 105 -9.42 4.26 -5.03
N GLN A 106 -10.62 4.51 -5.50
CA GLN A 106 -11.79 3.73 -5.10
C GLN A 106 -11.68 2.28 -5.50
N MET A 107 -11.23 2.00 -6.71
CA MET A 107 -11.04 0.64 -7.22
C MET A 107 -9.97 -0.09 -6.42
N VAL A 108 -8.82 0.53 -6.25
CA VAL A 108 -7.68 -0.07 -5.53
C VAL A 108 -8.06 -0.36 -4.08
N ASP A 109 -8.74 0.57 -3.43
CA ASP A 109 -9.18 0.38 -2.05
C ASP A 109 -10.18 -0.78 -1.93
N ALA A 110 -11.16 -0.84 -2.81
CA ALA A 110 -12.17 -1.91 -2.81
C ALA A 110 -11.52 -3.28 -3.07
N LEU A 111 -10.60 -3.35 -4.04
CA LEU A 111 -9.91 -4.61 -4.35
C LEU A 111 -8.99 -5.05 -3.21
N ALA A 112 -8.28 -4.11 -2.57
CA ALA A 112 -7.44 -4.44 -1.42
C ALA A 112 -8.27 -5.07 -0.31
N LYS A 113 -9.39 -4.47 0.04
CA LYS A 113 -10.31 -5.01 1.05
C LYS A 113 -10.84 -6.40 0.66
N ALA A 114 -11.23 -6.57 -0.60
CA ALA A 114 -11.76 -7.85 -1.09
C ALA A 114 -10.70 -8.96 -0.99
N PHE A 115 -9.49 -8.71 -1.45
CA PHE A 115 -8.41 -9.70 -1.39
C PHE A 115 -8.03 -10.05 0.05
N ILE A 116 -7.95 -9.05 0.92
CA ILE A 116 -7.66 -9.27 2.34
C ILE A 116 -8.75 -10.13 2.99
N ASN A 117 -10.01 -9.82 2.73
CA ASN A 117 -11.12 -10.59 3.30
C ASN A 117 -11.11 -12.03 2.81
N ILE A 118 -10.85 -12.24 1.54
CA ILE A 118 -10.74 -13.60 0.97
C ILE A 118 -9.61 -14.37 1.67
N MET A 119 -8.45 -13.74 1.84
CA MET A 119 -7.30 -14.38 2.48
C MET A 119 -7.55 -14.70 3.95
N ARG A 120 -8.32 -13.88 4.64
CA ARG A 120 -8.64 -14.10 6.06
C ARG A 120 -9.85 -15.00 6.28
N GLY A 121 -10.54 -15.42 5.22
CA GLY A 121 -11.72 -16.27 5.32
C GLY A 121 -12.98 -15.53 5.75
N GLU A 122 -13.04 -14.26 5.49
CA GLU A 122 -14.19 -13.41 5.84
C GLU A 122 -15.18 -13.21 4.71
#